data_b5834cd318c5471fd9985449d78ee6fa
#
_entry.id   b5834cd318c5471fd9985449d78ee6fa
#
_cell.length_a   1.000
_cell.length_b   1.000
_cell.length_c   1.000
_cell.angle_alpha   90.00
_cell.angle_beta   90.00
_cell.angle_gamma   90.00
#
_symmetry.space_group_name_H-M   'P 1'
#
loop_
_entity.id
_entity.type
_entity.pdbx_description
1 polymer ?
#
loop_
_entity_poly.entity_id
_entity_poly.type
_entity_poly.pdbx_seq_one_letter_code
_entity_poly.pdbx_strand_id
1 'polypeptide(L)'
;MQLNRRHFLTSGAAGAVALAMPFTTCSSSPQNKYAAVDAVLKKQVLKNQGFSSPVIIDTIELLRYQNNFICRVRSKDGAQGLSVSNNMHMVYMYPILLSEVAPFFINKDARDLDALIDRVYTWDSNYKLQGLALWIPLAAVEF
;
A
#
# COMPACT_ATOMS: atom_id res chain seq x y z
N MET A 1 -6.69 -34.57 -37.71
CA MET A 1 -6.63 -33.19 -38.22
C MET A 1 -6.56 -32.25 -36.99
N GLN A 2 -5.33 -31.79 -36.65
CA GLN A 2 -5.14 -30.96 -35.48
C GLN A 2 -5.39 -29.49 -35.87
N LEU A 3 -6.43 -28.87 -35.31
CA LEU A 3 -6.72 -27.46 -35.46
C LEU A 3 -5.74 -26.64 -34.60
N ASN A 4 -4.82 -25.96 -35.23
CA ASN A 4 -3.81 -25.12 -34.60
C ASN A 4 -4.42 -23.74 -34.28
N ARG A 5 -4.27 -23.25 -33.04
CA ARG A 5 -4.85 -21.97 -32.54
C ARG A 5 -4.50 -20.75 -33.41
N ARG A 6 -3.47 -20.83 -34.24
CA ARG A 6 -3.06 -19.75 -35.17
C ARG A 6 -3.98 -19.59 -36.38
N HIS A 7 -4.77 -20.59 -36.76
CA HIS A 7 -5.69 -20.50 -37.88
C HIS A 7 -7.05 -19.86 -37.55
N PHE A 8 -7.37 -19.71 -36.29
CA PHE A 8 -8.63 -19.05 -35.86
C PHE A 8 -8.62 -17.54 -36.11
N LEU A 9 -7.43 -16.92 -36.10
CA LEU A 9 -7.30 -15.46 -36.27
C LEU A 9 -7.20 -15.00 -37.74
N THR A 10 -6.97 -15.91 -38.69
CA THR A 10 -6.83 -15.55 -40.11
C THR A 10 -8.10 -15.74 -40.94
N SER A 11 -9.12 -16.41 -40.39
CA SER A 11 -10.39 -16.67 -41.10
C SER A 11 -11.44 -15.57 -40.96
N GLY A 12 -11.16 -14.49 -40.19
CA GLY A 12 -12.10 -13.38 -39.91
C GLY A 12 -12.03 -12.18 -40.88
N ALA A 13 -11.20 -12.25 -41.94
CA ALA A 13 -10.88 -11.07 -42.76
C ALA A 13 -11.59 -11.00 -44.13
N ALA A 14 -12.69 -11.68 -44.32
CA ALA A 14 -13.42 -11.59 -45.60
C ALA A 14 -14.92 -11.39 -45.34
N GLY A 15 -15.33 -10.13 -45.15
CA GLY A 15 -16.76 -9.79 -44.98
C GLY A 15 -17.02 -8.36 -44.52
N ALA A 16 -16.22 -7.40 -44.95
CA ALA A 16 -16.49 -5.99 -44.68
C ALA A 16 -17.38 -5.40 -45.80
N VAL A 17 -18.70 -5.61 -45.74
CA VAL A 17 -19.68 -4.72 -46.39
C VAL A 17 -19.83 -3.49 -45.53
N ALA A 18 -19.31 -2.37 -46.02
CA ALA A 18 -19.43 -1.05 -45.38
C ALA A 18 -20.87 -0.57 -45.45
N LEU A 19 -21.62 -0.80 -44.38
CA LEU A 19 -22.79 0.01 -44.05
C LEU A 19 -22.25 1.22 -43.27
N ALA A 20 -22.17 2.37 -43.97
CA ALA A 20 -21.88 3.66 -43.36
C ALA A 20 -23.08 4.07 -42.49
N MET A 21 -23.15 3.58 -41.28
CA MET A 21 -23.98 4.18 -40.24
C MET A 21 -23.19 5.32 -39.59
N PRO A 22 -23.79 6.51 -39.45
CA PRO A 22 -23.14 7.56 -38.66
C PRO A 22 -23.13 7.07 -37.22
N PHE A 23 -21.97 6.55 -36.79
CA PHE A 23 -21.69 6.40 -35.36
C PHE A 23 -21.64 7.80 -34.77
N THR A 24 -22.78 8.29 -34.28
CA THR A 24 -22.75 9.36 -33.28
C THR A 24 -21.99 8.83 -32.11
N THR A 25 -20.69 9.07 -32.12
CA THR A 25 -19.84 8.92 -30.93
C THR A 25 -20.45 9.86 -29.89
N CYS A 26 -21.23 9.29 -28.96
CA CYS A 26 -21.48 9.94 -27.69
C CYS A 26 -20.14 10.13 -27.01
N SER A 27 -19.43 11.22 -27.34
CA SER A 27 -18.31 11.72 -26.56
C SER A 27 -18.88 12.44 -25.33
N SER A 28 -19.60 11.72 -24.49
CA SER A 28 -19.70 12.07 -23.10
C SER A 28 -18.32 11.74 -22.53
N SER A 29 -17.46 12.77 -22.39
CA SER A 29 -16.32 12.65 -21.49
C SER A 29 -16.86 12.02 -20.22
N PRO A 30 -16.26 10.92 -19.72
CA PRO A 30 -16.75 10.33 -18.49
C PRO A 30 -16.62 11.41 -17.42
N GLN A 31 -17.77 12.06 -17.10
CA GLN A 31 -17.80 12.91 -15.92
C GLN A 31 -17.31 12.02 -14.80
N ASN A 32 -16.18 12.38 -14.20
CA ASN A 32 -15.62 11.63 -13.09
C ASN A 32 -16.67 11.65 -11.95
N LYS A 33 -17.56 10.68 -11.99
CA LYS A 33 -18.67 10.52 -11.04
C LYS A 33 -18.14 10.38 -9.59
N TYR A 34 -16.84 10.15 -9.44
CA TYR A 34 -16.15 10.01 -8.17
C TYR A 34 -15.30 11.24 -7.80
N ALA A 35 -15.37 12.33 -8.56
CA ALA A 35 -14.54 13.51 -8.32
C ALA A 35 -14.65 14.05 -6.87
N ALA A 36 -15.83 13.97 -6.26
CA ALA A 36 -16.01 14.37 -4.86
C ALA A 36 -15.29 13.41 -3.88
N VAL A 37 -15.31 12.12 -4.17
CA VAL A 37 -14.60 11.11 -3.38
C VAL A 37 -13.09 11.27 -3.57
N ASP A 38 -12.63 11.43 -4.81
CA ASP A 38 -11.22 11.67 -5.12
C ASP A 38 -10.68 12.92 -4.43
N ALA A 39 -11.49 13.98 -4.33
CA ALA A 39 -11.13 15.19 -3.61
C ALA A 39 -10.98 14.98 -2.09
N VAL A 40 -11.78 14.09 -1.52
CA VAL A 40 -11.65 13.73 -0.09
C VAL A 40 -10.45 12.85 0.13
N LEU A 41 -10.21 11.86 -0.72
CA LEU A 41 -9.06 10.95 -0.65
C LEU A 41 -7.70 11.65 -0.80
N LYS A 42 -7.68 12.79 -1.52
CA LYS A 42 -6.46 13.62 -1.65
C LYS A 42 -6.17 14.49 -0.43
N LYS A 43 -7.09 14.56 0.53
CA LYS A 43 -6.84 15.34 1.74
C LYS A 43 -5.86 14.57 2.63
N GLN A 44 -4.82 15.28 3.04
CA GLN A 44 -3.84 14.74 4.00
C GLN A 44 -4.54 14.37 5.31
N VAL A 45 -4.42 13.13 5.73
CA VAL A 45 -5.01 12.62 6.98
C VAL A 45 -4.17 13.03 8.17
N LEU A 46 -2.84 12.93 8.02
CA LEU A 46 -1.90 13.28 9.08
C LEU A 46 -1.63 14.79 9.12
N LYS A 47 -1.77 15.37 10.31
CA LYS A 47 -1.51 16.80 10.53
C LYS A 47 -0.02 17.03 10.75
N ASN A 48 0.75 17.20 9.67
CA ASN A 48 2.19 17.46 9.75
C ASN A 48 2.55 18.90 10.13
N GLN A 49 1.55 19.76 10.35
CA GLN A 49 1.73 21.20 10.59
C GLN A 49 2.53 21.53 11.86
N GLY A 50 2.60 20.58 12.82
CA GLY A 50 3.38 20.74 14.05
C GLY A 50 4.87 20.41 13.94
N PHE A 51 5.31 19.83 12.80
CA PHE A 51 6.69 19.36 12.64
C PHE A 51 7.40 20.17 11.56
N SER A 52 8.16 21.19 11.99
CA SER A 52 8.93 22.06 11.09
C SER A 52 10.21 21.39 10.54
N SER A 53 10.76 20.41 11.27
CA SER A 53 11.96 19.66 10.90
C SER A 53 11.65 18.20 10.58
N PRO A 54 12.49 17.51 9.79
CA PRO A 54 12.35 16.07 9.54
C PRO A 54 12.39 15.25 10.84
N VAL A 55 11.48 14.28 10.94
CA VAL A 55 11.43 13.31 12.05
C VAL A 55 11.95 11.98 11.52
N ILE A 56 13.26 11.79 11.57
CA ILE A 56 13.91 10.62 10.98
C ILE A 56 13.84 9.44 11.94
N ILE A 57 13.24 8.35 11.50
CA ILE A 57 13.13 7.10 12.27
C ILE A 57 14.52 6.50 12.42
N ASP A 58 14.93 6.25 13.66
CA ASP A 58 16.23 5.67 14.01
C ASP A 58 16.12 4.19 14.35
N THR A 59 15.19 3.82 15.23
CA THR A 59 15.00 2.43 15.66
C THR A 59 13.53 2.06 15.75
N ILE A 60 13.24 0.80 15.41
CA ILE A 60 11.95 0.15 15.65
C ILE A 60 12.22 -1.13 16.42
N GLU A 61 11.63 -1.22 17.60
CA GLU A 61 11.83 -2.33 18.52
C GLU A 61 10.49 -2.97 18.88
N LEU A 62 10.46 -4.30 18.93
CA LEU A 62 9.32 -5.04 19.44
C LEU A 62 9.64 -5.57 20.83
N LEU A 63 9.04 -4.98 21.83
CA LEU A 63 9.15 -5.40 23.22
C LEU A 63 8.12 -6.49 23.48
N ARG A 64 8.51 -7.56 24.14
CA ARG A 64 7.63 -8.66 24.52
C ARG A 64 7.64 -8.90 26.02
N TYR A 65 6.44 -8.95 26.58
CA TYR A 65 6.24 -9.42 27.93
C TYR A 65 5.11 -10.45 27.95
N GLN A 66 5.44 -11.69 28.23
CA GLN A 66 4.55 -12.84 28.08
C GLN A 66 3.99 -12.91 26.64
N ASN A 67 2.66 -12.72 26.48
CA ASN A 67 1.97 -12.69 25.19
C ASN A 67 1.62 -11.26 24.74
N ASN A 68 2.14 -10.24 25.41
CA ASN A 68 1.91 -8.84 25.03
C ASN A 68 3.08 -8.33 24.22
N PHE A 69 2.77 -7.63 23.15
CA PHE A 69 3.75 -7.02 22.25
C PHE A 69 3.52 -5.51 22.19
N ILE A 70 4.58 -4.76 22.43
CA ILE A 70 4.59 -3.30 22.33
C ILE A 70 5.64 -2.93 21.29
N CYS A 71 5.23 -2.27 20.23
CA CYS A 71 6.15 -1.68 19.26
C CYS A 71 6.58 -0.32 19.77
N ARG A 72 7.89 -0.06 19.75
CA ARG A 72 8.50 1.22 20.09
C ARG A 72 9.25 1.75 18.88
N VAL A 73 8.87 2.92 18.41
CA VAL A 73 9.54 3.65 17.35
C VAL A 73 10.27 4.84 17.98
N ARG A 74 11.53 5.03 17.63
CA ARG A 74 12.33 6.19 18.06
C ARG A 74 12.85 6.94 16.87
N SER A 75 12.88 8.26 16.96
CA SER A 75 13.52 9.12 16.00
C SER A 75 14.92 9.55 16.46
N LYS A 76 15.73 10.03 15.52
CA LYS A 76 17.11 10.51 15.78
C LYS A 76 17.17 11.74 16.69
N ASP A 77 16.11 12.52 16.75
CA ASP A 77 15.97 13.68 17.65
C ASP A 77 15.47 13.29 19.06
N GLY A 78 15.23 12.00 19.30
CA GLY A 78 14.87 11.45 20.61
C GLY A 78 13.38 11.35 20.87
N ALA A 79 12.51 11.72 19.92
CA ALA A 79 11.07 11.47 20.06
C ALA A 79 10.81 9.96 20.02
N GLN A 80 9.74 9.52 20.70
CA GLN A 80 9.34 8.12 20.69
C GLN A 80 7.83 7.96 20.63
N GLY A 81 7.40 6.93 19.88
CA GLY A 81 6.04 6.44 19.85
C GLY A 81 5.97 5.03 20.40
N LEU A 82 4.86 4.68 21.02
CA LEU A 82 4.56 3.36 21.55
C LEU A 82 3.19 2.93 21.08
N SER A 83 3.11 1.73 20.50
CA SER A 83 1.85 1.12 20.11
C SER A 83 1.70 -0.27 20.71
N VAL A 84 0.46 -0.65 21.02
CA VAL A 84 0.13 -2.03 21.43
C VAL A 84 -0.35 -2.75 20.19
N SER A 85 0.40 -3.76 19.76
CA SER A 85 0.04 -4.54 18.59
C SER A 85 -1.10 -5.53 18.87
N ASN A 86 -1.64 -6.15 17.82
CA ASN A 86 -2.57 -7.26 17.97
C ASN A 86 -1.85 -8.49 18.55
N ASN A 87 -1.87 -8.65 19.86
CA ASN A 87 -1.12 -9.68 20.57
C ASN A 87 -1.46 -11.12 20.12
N MET A 88 -2.73 -11.39 19.76
CA MET A 88 -3.18 -12.70 19.32
C MET A 88 -2.45 -13.16 18.03
N HIS A 89 -2.22 -12.26 17.12
CA HIS A 89 -1.58 -12.56 15.83
C HIS A 89 -0.08 -12.23 15.81
N MET A 90 0.34 -11.23 16.56
CA MET A 90 1.76 -10.81 16.58
C MET A 90 2.69 -11.94 17.07
N VAL A 91 2.19 -12.84 17.89
CA VAL A 91 2.96 -14.03 18.32
C VAL A 91 3.46 -14.88 17.15
N TYR A 92 2.77 -14.86 16.01
CA TYR A 92 3.16 -15.58 14.80
C TYR A 92 3.77 -14.66 13.74
N MET A 93 3.50 -13.36 13.82
CA MET A 93 3.84 -12.38 12.76
C MET A 93 5.01 -11.47 13.13
N TYR A 94 5.53 -11.54 14.36
CA TYR A 94 6.67 -10.73 14.77
C TYR A 94 7.91 -10.91 13.88
N PRO A 95 8.20 -12.08 13.27
CA PRO A 95 9.34 -12.19 12.35
C PRO A 95 9.17 -11.28 11.13
N ILE A 96 7.93 -11.16 10.60
CA ILE A 96 7.63 -10.29 9.46
C ILE A 96 7.85 -8.82 9.84
N LEU A 97 7.44 -8.42 11.06
CA LEU A 97 7.76 -7.07 11.55
C LEU A 97 9.26 -6.80 11.51
N LEU A 98 10.05 -7.73 12.02
CA LEU A 98 11.50 -7.53 12.19
C LEU A 98 12.30 -7.67 10.89
N SER A 99 11.87 -8.55 9.96
CA SER A 99 12.61 -8.81 8.72
C SER A 99 12.14 -7.96 7.54
N GLU A 100 10.83 -7.66 7.47
CA GLU A 100 10.23 -7.07 6.27
C GLU A 100 9.72 -5.64 6.50
N VAL A 101 9.15 -5.35 7.66
CA VAL A 101 8.51 -4.06 7.88
C VAL A 101 9.47 -3.05 8.51
N ALA A 102 10.03 -3.37 9.67
CA ALA A 102 10.88 -2.44 10.41
C ALA A 102 12.10 -1.94 9.60
N PRO A 103 12.85 -2.78 8.85
CA PRO A 103 14.00 -2.33 8.08
C PRO A 103 13.65 -1.29 7.01
N PHE A 104 12.45 -1.37 6.44
CA PHE A 104 12.00 -0.42 5.45
C PHE A 104 11.89 1.00 6.00
N PHE A 105 11.41 1.16 7.23
CA PHE A 105 11.15 2.47 7.84
C PHE A 105 12.40 3.15 8.39
N ILE A 106 13.47 2.42 8.69
CA ILE A 106 14.70 3.00 9.23
C ILE A 106 15.28 4.06 8.28
N ASN A 107 15.70 5.19 8.84
CA ASN A 107 16.20 6.38 8.13
C ASN A 107 15.15 7.06 7.22
N LYS A 108 13.88 6.77 7.35
CA LYS A 108 12.78 7.47 6.67
C LYS A 108 12.24 8.60 7.54
N ASP A 109 11.64 9.57 6.90
CA ASP A 109 10.97 10.68 7.58
C ASP A 109 9.54 10.26 7.95
N ALA A 110 9.22 10.23 9.23
CA ALA A 110 7.89 9.85 9.74
C ALA A 110 6.77 10.80 9.25
N ARG A 111 7.10 12.01 8.81
CA ARG A 111 6.12 12.96 8.25
C ARG A 111 5.53 12.48 6.92
N ASP A 112 6.25 11.59 6.22
CA ASP A 112 5.82 11.01 4.95
C ASP A 112 5.07 9.67 5.14
N LEU A 113 4.52 9.40 6.32
CA LEU A 113 3.96 8.10 6.69
C LEU A 113 2.95 7.57 5.68
N ASP A 114 2.03 8.41 5.17
CA ASP A 114 1.06 8.00 4.15
C ASP A 114 1.75 7.38 2.92
N ALA A 115 2.78 8.06 2.40
CA ALA A 115 3.54 7.57 1.25
C ALA A 115 4.43 6.37 1.61
N LEU A 116 4.88 6.25 2.85
CA LEU A 116 5.68 5.11 3.31
C LEU A 116 4.84 3.84 3.42
N ILE A 117 3.58 3.94 3.87
CA ILE A 117 2.64 2.82 3.94
C ILE A 117 2.40 2.24 2.54
N ASP A 118 2.20 3.07 1.52
CA ASP A 118 2.04 2.59 0.15
C ASP A 118 3.31 1.92 -0.39
N ARG A 119 4.47 2.49 -0.08
CA ARG A 119 5.76 1.99 -0.58
C ARG A 119 6.22 0.70 0.11
N VAL A 120 5.97 0.52 1.41
CA VAL A 120 6.32 -0.73 2.10
C VAL A 120 5.59 -1.93 1.51
N TYR A 121 4.37 -1.72 0.98
CA TYR A 121 3.61 -2.78 0.33
C TYR A 121 4.32 -3.36 -0.90
N THR A 122 5.02 -2.53 -1.65
CA THR A 122 5.76 -2.95 -2.86
C THR A 122 7.23 -3.30 -2.57
N TRP A 123 7.77 -2.83 -1.44
CA TRP A 123 9.16 -3.07 -1.07
C TRP A 123 9.40 -4.56 -0.80
N ASP A 124 10.52 -5.08 -1.32
CA ASP A 124 10.96 -6.49 -1.19
C ASP A 124 9.85 -7.53 -1.46
N SER A 125 8.93 -7.20 -2.35
CA SER A 125 7.78 -8.05 -2.69
C SER A 125 6.78 -8.27 -1.54
N ASN A 126 6.67 -7.35 -0.58
CA ASN A 126 5.74 -7.44 0.54
C ASN A 126 4.27 -7.61 0.13
N TYR A 127 3.90 -7.19 -1.09
CA TYR A 127 2.57 -7.46 -1.66
C TYR A 127 2.19 -8.95 -1.69
N LYS A 128 3.16 -9.86 -1.56
CA LYS A 128 2.93 -11.30 -1.44
C LYS A 128 2.45 -11.72 -0.05
N LEU A 129 2.74 -10.89 0.96
CA LEU A 129 2.30 -11.08 2.35
C LEU A 129 0.89 -10.49 2.53
N GLN A 130 -0.12 -11.12 1.93
CA GLN A 130 -1.47 -10.57 1.91
C GLN A 130 -2.19 -10.67 3.27
N GLY A 131 -3.18 -9.78 3.46
CA GLY A 131 -4.04 -9.80 4.63
C GLY A 131 -3.28 -9.52 5.93
N LEU A 132 -3.61 -10.24 6.98
CA LEU A 132 -3.10 -10.01 8.32
C LEU A 132 -1.58 -10.13 8.43
N ALA A 133 -0.95 -10.92 7.56
CA ALA A 133 0.49 -11.16 7.61
C ALA A 133 1.33 -9.88 7.45
N LEU A 134 0.89 -8.97 6.58
CA LEU A 134 1.55 -7.66 6.41
C LEU A 134 0.93 -6.59 7.29
N TRP A 135 -0.42 -6.52 7.32
CA TRP A 135 -1.09 -5.36 7.90
C TRP A 135 -1.01 -5.31 9.43
N ILE A 136 -0.90 -6.44 10.14
CA ILE A 136 -0.70 -6.41 11.60
C ILE A 136 0.68 -5.88 11.99
N PRO A 137 1.80 -6.37 11.40
CA PRO A 137 3.11 -5.76 11.60
C PRO A 137 3.16 -4.27 11.22
N LEU A 138 2.55 -3.92 10.10
CA LEU A 138 2.54 -2.53 9.62
C LEU A 138 1.75 -1.61 10.57
N ALA A 139 0.56 -2.02 10.99
CA ALA A 139 -0.24 -1.25 11.95
C ALA A 139 0.48 -1.03 13.29
N ALA A 140 1.34 -1.97 13.70
CA ALA A 140 2.14 -1.78 14.92
C ALA A 140 3.19 -0.67 14.79
N VAL A 141 3.65 -0.37 13.58
CA VAL A 141 4.58 0.74 13.30
C VAL A 141 3.85 2.05 13.07
N GLU A 142 2.65 2.00 12.47
CA GLU A 142 1.84 3.17 12.10
C GLU A 142 1.29 3.91 13.33
N PHE A 143 0.82 3.19 14.36
CA PHE A 143 0.19 3.74 15.55
C PHE A 143 1.17 3.93 16.72
#